data_b8dd45f927a22b56110cc5788e032372
#
_entry.id   b8dd45f927a22b56110cc5788e032372
#
_cell.length_a   1.000
_cell.length_b   1.000
_cell.length_c   1.000
_cell.angle_alpha   90.00
_cell.angle_beta   90.00
_cell.angle_gamma   90.00
#
_symmetry.space_group_name_H-M   'P 1'
#
loop_
_entity.id
_entity.type
_entity.pdbx_description
1 polymer ?
#
loop_
_entity_poly.entity_id
_entity_poly.type
_entity_poly.pdbx_seq_one_letter_code
_entity_poly.pdbx_strand_id
1 'polypeptide(L)'
;CKVIILDPLSDIMDSLTVDEQAKFMKWCKSMIKNYNCTFLMIAHIRKSGSNKDAASTGAFIPEEAITGSSTIFKSASWVVMMMRDKYNEDPVVRNTTKLILSKNRSGGETGDCGSLYYDNQHHVLHDLDEWVQENGPSGF
;
A
#
# COMPACT_ATOMS: atom_id res chain seq x y z
N CYS A 1 -12.05 15.57 -12.40
CA CYS A 1 -11.15 15.16 -11.31
C CYS A 1 -9.77 14.87 -11.88
N LYS A 2 -8.73 15.32 -11.19
CA LYS A 2 -7.35 15.08 -11.61
C LYS A 2 -6.72 14.18 -10.56
N VAL A 3 -6.08 13.09 -11.01
CA VAL A 3 -5.30 12.19 -10.16
C VAL A 3 -3.84 12.35 -10.54
N ILE A 4 -3.00 12.55 -9.55
CA ILE A 4 -1.55 12.62 -9.68
C ILE A 4 -0.98 11.41 -8.98
N ILE A 5 -0.23 10.58 -9.71
CA ILE A 5 0.38 9.35 -9.19
C ILE A 5 1.88 9.60 -9.00
N LEU A 6 2.38 9.30 -7.81
CA LEU A 6 3.81 9.33 -7.48
C LEU A 6 4.26 7.89 -7.15
N ASP A 7 4.99 7.28 -8.08
CA ASP A 7 5.45 5.89 -7.99
C ASP A 7 6.95 5.79 -8.38
N PRO A 8 7.84 5.54 -7.41
CA PRO A 8 7.57 5.54 -5.99
C PRO A 8 7.82 6.92 -5.34
N LEU A 9 7.10 7.22 -4.28
CA LEU A 9 7.30 8.41 -3.45
C LEU A 9 8.69 8.43 -2.78
N SER A 10 9.27 7.26 -2.48
CA SER A 10 10.59 7.13 -1.88
C SER A 10 11.69 7.85 -2.67
N ASP A 11 11.66 7.80 -3.99
CA ASP A 11 12.70 8.43 -4.83
C ASP A 11 12.73 9.96 -4.64
N ILE A 12 11.58 10.54 -4.36
CA ILE A 12 11.50 11.97 -4.03
C ILE A 12 11.96 12.20 -2.58
N MET A 13 11.47 11.38 -1.64
CA MET A 13 11.69 11.59 -0.22
C MET A 13 13.13 11.33 0.22
N ASP A 14 13.80 10.35 -0.37
CA ASP A 14 15.18 9.97 0.02
C ASP A 14 16.21 11.06 -0.35
N SER A 15 15.89 11.93 -1.30
CA SER A 15 16.71 13.09 -1.66
C SER A 15 16.48 14.33 -0.79
N LEU A 16 15.47 14.33 0.08
CA LEU A 16 15.03 15.47 0.86
C LEU A 16 15.36 15.31 2.35
N THR A 17 15.76 16.40 2.98
CA THR A 17 15.83 16.49 4.45
C THR A 17 14.44 16.39 5.06
N VAL A 18 14.35 16.08 6.36
CA VAL A 18 13.06 15.96 7.08
C VAL A 18 12.19 17.20 6.95
N ASP A 19 12.82 18.39 7.00
CA ASP A 19 12.11 19.66 6.82
C ASP A 19 11.58 19.87 5.40
N GLU A 20 12.36 19.45 4.42
CA GLU A 20 11.95 19.50 3.01
C GLU A 20 10.83 18.52 2.71
N GLN A 21 10.88 17.31 3.29
CA GLN A 21 9.77 16.36 3.20
C GLN A 21 8.48 16.94 3.77
N ALA A 22 8.56 17.64 4.91
CA ALA A 22 7.40 18.30 5.50
C ALA A 22 6.86 19.44 4.60
N LYS A 23 7.75 20.21 3.99
CA LYS A 23 7.38 21.28 3.02
C LYS A 23 6.72 20.68 1.78
N PHE A 24 7.27 19.60 1.24
CA PHE A 24 6.70 18.89 0.09
C PHE A 24 5.28 18.37 0.39
N MET A 25 5.07 17.74 1.55
CA MET A 25 3.73 17.27 1.92
C MET A 25 2.73 18.41 2.14
N LYS A 26 3.18 19.58 2.65
CA LYS A 26 2.34 20.79 2.75
C LYS A 26 1.99 21.33 1.36
N TRP A 27 2.94 21.30 0.44
CA TRP A 27 2.70 21.70 -0.95
C TRP A 27 1.68 20.80 -1.63
N CYS A 28 1.79 19.47 -1.49
CA CYS A 28 0.79 18.53 -2.01
C CYS A 28 -0.63 18.85 -1.49
N LYS A 29 -0.76 19.13 -0.18
CA LYS A 29 -2.06 19.54 0.40
C LYS A 29 -2.60 20.84 -0.18
N SER A 30 -1.72 21.79 -0.45
CA SER A 30 -2.10 23.05 -1.12
C SER A 30 -2.61 22.79 -2.55
N MET A 31 -1.93 21.93 -3.29
CA MET A 31 -2.35 21.52 -4.64
C MET A 31 -3.73 20.84 -4.64
N ILE A 32 -3.95 19.91 -3.69
CA ILE A 32 -5.25 19.26 -3.53
C ILE A 32 -6.36 20.31 -3.35
N LYS A 33 -6.13 21.26 -2.43
CA LYS A 33 -7.11 22.30 -2.12
C LYS A 33 -7.36 23.27 -3.30
N ASN A 34 -6.30 23.70 -3.95
CA ASN A 34 -6.39 24.76 -4.97
C ASN A 34 -6.88 24.24 -6.33
N TYR A 35 -6.59 22.99 -6.65
CA TYR A 35 -6.87 22.39 -7.97
C TYR A 35 -7.86 21.24 -7.95
N ASN A 36 -8.43 20.92 -6.77
CA ASN A 36 -9.37 19.81 -6.59
C ASN A 36 -8.85 18.51 -7.22
N CYS A 37 -7.60 18.14 -6.87
CA CYS A 37 -6.94 16.93 -7.34
C CYS A 37 -6.76 15.93 -6.21
N THR A 38 -6.43 14.70 -6.57
CA THR A 38 -6.07 13.62 -5.63
C THR A 38 -4.62 13.19 -5.90
N PHE A 39 -3.84 13.00 -4.84
CA PHE A 39 -2.54 12.35 -4.93
C PHE A 39 -2.67 10.88 -4.51
N LEU A 40 -2.22 9.98 -5.39
CA LEU A 40 -1.96 8.59 -5.09
C LEU A 40 -0.45 8.41 -4.99
N MET A 41 0.03 8.07 -3.79
CA MET A 41 1.46 7.98 -3.49
C MET A 41 1.81 6.55 -3.13
N ILE A 42 2.77 5.95 -3.84
CA ILE A 42 3.24 4.59 -3.60
C ILE A 42 4.56 4.68 -2.84
N ALA A 43 4.60 4.13 -1.64
CA ALA A 43 5.78 4.15 -0.78
C ALA A 43 6.23 2.73 -0.44
N HIS A 44 7.54 2.51 -0.50
CA HIS A 44 8.12 1.24 -0.09
C HIS A 44 8.27 1.16 1.42
N ILE A 45 8.15 -0.06 1.94
CA ILE A 45 8.41 -0.36 3.34
C ILE A 45 9.92 -0.51 3.55
N ARG A 46 10.46 0.16 4.58
CA ARG A 46 11.87 0.00 4.96
C ARG A 46 12.15 -1.42 5.42
N LYS A 47 13.15 -2.04 4.84
CA LYS A 47 13.69 -3.32 5.28
C LYS A 47 14.57 -3.08 6.52
N SER A 48 13.99 -3.01 7.71
CA SER A 48 14.74 -3.10 8.97
C SER A 48 14.86 -4.56 9.41
N GLY A 49 15.87 -4.90 10.23
CA GLY A 49 16.21 -6.29 10.56
C GLY A 49 15.04 -7.17 11.00
N SER A 50 14.15 -6.64 11.86
CA SER A 50 12.93 -7.33 12.31
C SER A 50 11.77 -7.34 11.30
N ASN A 51 11.79 -6.46 10.30
CA ASN A 51 10.72 -6.33 9.30
C ASN A 51 11.03 -7.08 8.00
N LYS A 52 12.24 -7.61 7.83
CA LYS A 52 12.61 -8.38 6.62
C LYS A 52 11.75 -9.63 6.48
N ASP A 53 11.59 -10.36 7.56
CA ASP A 53 10.82 -11.60 7.56
C ASP A 53 9.33 -11.29 7.46
N ALA A 54 8.83 -10.28 8.17
CA ALA A 54 7.44 -9.85 8.09
C ALA A 54 7.05 -9.40 6.67
N ALA A 55 7.89 -8.61 5.98
CA ALA A 55 7.61 -8.18 4.61
C ALA A 55 7.59 -9.32 3.59
N SER A 56 8.35 -10.40 3.85
CA SER A 56 8.44 -11.57 2.96
C SER A 56 7.41 -12.65 3.26
N THR A 57 6.85 -12.67 4.45
CA THR A 57 5.86 -13.65 4.92
C THR A 57 4.42 -13.11 4.93
N GLY A 58 4.20 -11.89 4.46
CA GLY A 58 2.87 -11.27 4.49
C GLY A 58 2.37 -10.92 5.89
N ALA A 59 3.23 -10.96 6.91
CA ALA A 59 2.87 -10.57 8.27
C ALA A 59 2.61 -9.06 8.37
N PHE A 60 1.79 -8.66 9.35
CA PHE A 60 1.48 -7.26 9.60
C PHE A 60 2.76 -6.44 9.86
N ILE A 61 2.91 -5.36 9.13
CA ILE A 61 4.03 -4.43 9.26
C ILE A 61 3.49 -3.12 9.84
N PRO A 62 4.09 -2.61 10.93
CA PRO A 62 3.65 -1.37 11.53
C PRO A 62 3.92 -0.18 10.60
N GLU A 63 3.10 0.84 10.73
CA GLU A 63 3.10 2.05 9.89
C GLU A 63 4.43 2.82 9.95
N GLU A 64 5.18 2.68 11.03
CA GLU A 64 6.50 3.29 11.21
C GLU A 64 7.56 2.71 10.25
N ALA A 65 7.29 1.56 9.67
CA ALA A 65 8.17 0.95 8.68
C ALA A 65 8.06 1.58 7.27
N ILE A 66 7.06 2.43 7.02
CA ILE A 66 6.94 3.16 5.76
C ILE A 66 8.12 4.14 5.63
N THR A 67 8.83 4.11 4.51
CA THR A 67 9.96 5.02 4.23
C THR A 67 9.50 6.49 4.29
N GLY A 68 10.22 7.34 5.02
CA GLY A 68 9.82 8.73 5.29
C GLY A 68 8.64 8.87 6.26
N SER A 69 8.38 7.87 7.02
CA SER A 69 7.17 7.39 7.65
C SER A 69 6.29 8.40 8.37
N SER A 70 6.80 9.12 9.36
CA SER A 70 5.91 9.89 10.25
C SER A 70 5.26 11.07 9.52
N THR A 71 5.98 11.76 8.66
CA THR A 71 5.47 12.93 7.93
C THR A 71 4.47 12.52 6.85
N ILE A 72 4.77 11.45 6.10
CA ILE A 72 3.90 10.91 5.05
C ILE A 72 2.62 10.37 5.68
N PHE A 73 2.75 9.46 6.64
CA PHE A 73 1.62 8.84 7.33
C PHE A 73 0.72 9.88 8.00
N LYS A 74 1.30 10.84 8.74
CA LYS A 74 0.53 11.94 9.36
C LYS A 74 -0.19 12.81 8.34
N SER A 75 0.36 12.95 7.15
CA SER A 75 -0.20 13.80 6.11
C SER A 75 -1.28 13.13 5.27
N ALA A 76 -1.20 11.84 5.05
CA ALA A 76 -2.17 11.07 4.29
C ALA A 76 -3.56 11.08 4.93
N SER A 77 -4.60 11.10 4.11
CA SER A 77 -5.98 10.92 4.55
C SER A 77 -6.35 9.43 4.66
N TRP A 78 -5.85 8.64 3.75
CA TRP A 78 -6.01 7.19 3.70
C TRP A 78 -4.65 6.53 3.52
N VAL A 79 -4.45 5.38 4.16
CA VAL A 79 -3.26 4.55 3.99
C VAL A 79 -3.71 3.11 3.85
N VAL A 80 -3.40 2.51 2.72
CA VAL A 80 -3.62 1.09 2.44
C VAL A 80 -2.27 0.40 2.41
N MET A 81 -2.12 -0.61 3.25
CA MET A 81 -0.96 -1.49 3.26
C MET A 81 -1.25 -2.70 2.37
N MET A 82 -0.30 -3.02 1.49
CA MET A 82 -0.37 -4.19 0.61
C MET A 82 0.67 -5.20 1.05
N MET A 83 0.23 -6.39 1.45
CA MET A 83 1.10 -7.42 2.00
C MET A 83 0.96 -8.73 1.21
N ARG A 84 2.08 -9.35 0.87
CA ARG A 84 2.13 -10.58 0.08
C ARG A 84 3.24 -11.49 0.58
N ASP A 85 2.90 -12.76 0.83
CA ASP A 85 3.88 -13.81 1.09
C ASP A 85 4.37 -14.44 -0.23
N LYS A 86 5.32 -13.78 -0.86
CA LYS A 86 5.85 -14.19 -2.17
C LYS A 86 6.68 -15.48 -2.16
N TYR A 87 7.03 -15.98 -0.97
CA TYR A 87 7.83 -17.20 -0.81
C TYR A 87 7.02 -18.39 -0.30
N ASN A 88 5.70 -18.22 -0.15
CA ASN A 88 4.83 -19.31 0.26
C ASN A 88 4.89 -20.47 -0.75
N GLU A 89 4.86 -21.69 -0.25
CA GLU A 89 4.86 -22.89 -1.09
C GLU A 89 3.54 -23.03 -1.85
N ASP A 90 2.43 -22.63 -1.23
CA ASP A 90 1.11 -22.61 -1.86
C ASP A 90 1.05 -21.51 -2.92
N PRO A 91 0.80 -21.85 -4.21
CA PRO A 91 0.71 -20.87 -5.29
C PRO A 91 -0.38 -19.82 -5.09
N VAL A 92 -1.49 -20.21 -4.45
CA VAL A 92 -2.60 -19.29 -4.19
C VAL A 92 -2.17 -18.23 -3.19
N VAL A 93 -1.64 -18.64 -2.05
CA VAL A 93 -1.14 -17.73 -1.01
C VAL A 93 -0.02 -16.86 -1.58
N ARG A 94 0.90 -17.45 -2.34
CA ARG A 94 2.00 -16.73 -2.98
C ARG A 94 1.53 -15.65 -3.95
N ASN A 95 0.41 -15.84 -4.62
CA ASN A 95 -0.17 -14.89 -5.57
C ASN A 95 -1.27 -14.01 -4.97
N THR A 96 -1.55 -14.16 -3.70
CA THR A 96 -2.54 -13.34 -2.98
C THR A 96 -1.88 -12.15 -2.29
N THR A 97 -2.43 -10.97 -2.50
CA THR A 97 -2.05 -9.73 -1.81
C THR A 97 -3.17 -9.30 -0.88
N LYS A 98 -2.90 -9.29 0.41
CA LYS A 98 -3.81 -8.80 1.44
C LYS A 98 -3.77 -7.28 1.52
N LEU A 99 -4.95 -6.65 1.63
CA LEU A 99 -5.12 -5.22 1.76
C LEU A 99 -5.55 -4.87 3.19
N ILE A 100 -4.80 -3.98 3.83
CA ILE A 100 -5.15 -3.47 5.17
C ILE A 100 -5.29 -1.96 5.11
N LEU A 101 -6.44 -1.45 5.46
CA LEU A 101 -6.68 -0.03 5.64
C LEU A 101 -6.12 0.40 7.01
N SER A 102 -4.90 0.92 7.02
CA SER A 102 -4.22 1.35 8.26
C SER A 102 -4.71 2.71 8.74
N LYS A 103 -5.22 3.53 7.84
CA LYS A 103 -5.71 4.87 8.17
C LYS A 103 -6.88 5.27 7.30
N ASN A 104 -7.90 5.83 7.95
CA ASN A 104 -9.08 6.40 7.30
C ASN A 104 -9.58 7.61 8.09
N ARG A 105 -9.21 8.82 7.64
CA ARG A 105 -9.64 10.05 8.32
C ARG A 105 -11.11 10.36 8.14
N SER A 106 -11.72 9.90 7.07
CA SER A 106 -13.10 10.25 6.75
C SER A 106 -14.12 9.39 7.48
N GLY A 107 -13.85 8.08 7.60
CA GLY A 107 -14.78 7.13 8.21
C GLY A 107 -14.34 6.63 9.58
N GLY A 108 -13.04 6.74 9.93
CA GLY A 108 -12.49 6.24 11.18
C GLY A 108 -12.28 4.73 11.25
N GLU A 109 -12.97 3.94 10.42
CA GLU A 109 -12.82 2.49 10.36
C GLU A 109 -11.50 2.10 9.69
N THR A 110 -10.82 1.13 10.28
CA THR A 110 -9.55 0.55 9.79
C THR A 110 -9.59 -0.96 9.92
N GLY A 111 -8.69 -1.67 9.25
CA GLY A 111 -8.58 -3.12 9.32
C GLY A 111 -8.46 -3.78 7.95
N ASP A 112 -8.83 -5.05 7.90
CA ASP A 112 -8.84 -5.85 6.68
C ASP A 112 -9.85 -5.28 5.68
N CYS A 113 -9.43 -5.06 4.45
CA CYS A 113 -10.29 -4.58 3.37
C CYS A 113 -10.25 -5.49 2.13
N GLY A 114 -9.94 -6.78 2.34
CA GLY A 114 -10.00 -7.81 1.32
C GLY A 114 -8.63 -8.23 0.80
N SER A 115 -8.66 -9.12 -0.17
CA SER A 115 -7.46 -9.67 -0.80
C SER A 115 -7.60 -9.72 -2.31
N LEU A 116 -6.49 -9.50 -3.00
CA LEU A 116 -6.41 -9.58 -4.46
C LEU A 116 -5.59 -10.80 -4.86
N TYR A 117 -6.12 -11.61 -5.74
CA TYR A 117 -5.42 -12.72 -6.38
C TYR A 117 -4.86 -12.29 -7.73
N TYR A 118 -3.57 -12.55 -7.96
CA TYR A 118 -2.93 -12.31 -9.25
C TYR A 118 -2.94 -13.58 -10.10
N ASP A 119 -3.72 -13.57 -11.17
CA ASP A 119 -3.70 -14.61 -12.17
C ASP A 119 -2.47 -14.45 -13.06
N ASN A 120 -1.53 -15.40 -12.92
CA ASN A 120 -0.29 -15.43 -13.69
C ASN A 120 -0.48 -15.80 -15.15
N GLN A 121 -1.61 -16.43 -15.53
CA GLN A 121 -1.85 -16.84 -16.91
C GLN A 121 -2.37 -15.67 -17.74
N HIS A 122 -3.28 -14.89 -17.18
CA HIS A 122 -3.94 -13.79 -17.87
C HIS A 122 -3.37 -12.41 -17.49
N HIS A 123 -2.48 -12.35 -16.47
CA HIS A 123 -1.90 -11.12 -15.93
C HIS A 123 -2.96 -10.13 -15.42
N VAL A 124 -3.97 -10.63 -14.72
CA VAL A 124 -5.09 -9.86 -14.17
C VAL A 124 -5.14 -10.01 -12.65
N LEU A 125 -5.54 -8.95 -11.99
CA LEU A 125 -5.89 -8.96 -10.56
C LEU A 125 -7.39 -9.20 -10.43
N HIS A 126 -7.76 -10.16 -9.60
CA HIS A 126 -9.14 -10.48 -9.24
C HIS A 126 -9.35 -10.20 -7.74
N ASP A 127 -10.57 -9.91 -7.35
CA ASP A 127 -10.96 -10.07 -5.95
C ASP A 127 -10.85 -11.56 -5.60
N LEU A 128 -10.22 -11.87 -4.46
CA LEU A 128 -9.96 -13.28 -4.10
C LEU A 128 -11.26 -14.06 -3.86
N ASP A 129 -12.23 -13.43 -3.21
CA ASP A 129 -13.48 -14.10 -2.85
C ASP A 129 -14.32 -14.38 -4.10
N GLU A 130 -14.37 -13.43 -5.02
CA GLU A 130 -15.02 -13.61 -6.32
C GLU A 130 -14.34 -14.70 -7.14
N TRP A 131 -13.01 -14.68 -7.20
CA TRP A 131 -12.24 -15.70 -7.91
C TRP A 131 -12.48 -17.11 -7.36
N VAL A 132 -12.49 -17.26 -6.04
CA VAL A 132 -12.75 -18.56 -5.39
C VAL A 132 -14.18 -19.04 -5.67
N GLN A 133 -15.16 -18.15 -5.69
CA GLN A 133 -16.54 -18.51 -6.01
C GLN A 133 -16.70 -18.99 -7.46
N GLU A 134 -16.01 -18.36 -8.41
CA GLU A 134 -16.12 -18.68 -9.84
C GLU A 134 -15.33 -19.95 -10.22
N ASN A 135 -14.14 -20.16 -9.62
CA ASN A 135 -13.23 -21.24 -10.01
C ASN A 135 -13.26 -22.43 -9.03
N GLY A 136 -13.88 -22.27 -7.86
CA GLY A 136 -13.94 -23.27 -6.80
C GLY A 136 -12.58 -23.51 -6.13
N PRO A 137 -12.52 -24.31 -5.03
CA PRO A 137 -11.26 -24.65 -4.36
C PRO A 137 -10.32 -25.52 -5.20
N SER A 138 -10.75 -26.02 -6.34
CA SER A 138 -9.98 -26.82 -7.31
C SER A 138 -9.49 -26.01 -8.52
N GLY A 139 -9.77 -24.70 -8.57
CA GLY A 139 -9.25 -23.80 -9.61
C GLY A 139 -7.82 -23.29 -9.34
N PHE A 140 -7.19 -23.82 -8.28
CA PHE A 140 -5.84 -23.47 -7.85
C PHE A 140 -4.85 -24.61 -8.10
#